data_b6f17e031309fcb93aed175d3f373b31
#
_entry.id   b6f17e031309fcb93aed175d3f373b31
#
_cell.length_a   1.000
_cell.length_b   1.000
_cell.length_c   1.000
_cell.angle_alpha   90.00
_cell.angle_beta   90.00
_cell.angle_gamma   90.00
#
_symmetry.space_group_name_H-M   'P 1'
#
loop_
_entity.id
_entity.type
_entity.pdbx_description
1 polymer ?
#
loop_
_entity_poly.entity_id
_entity_poly.type
_entity_poly.pdbx_seq_one_letter_code
_entity_poly.pdbx_strand_id
1 'polypeptide(L)'
;MKKRIRSILLLCCMVLTLLPTAAFAANELPDVKLSVPATFDKTVDLTKQNGELKIKDSKTYLIKGSADPNWYFQYRIKIDGKNNTPHIFLDGVRIQAPKDGPAIELYGGASACLYFIGNDSELIGA
;
A
#
# COMPACT_ATOMS: atom_id res chain seq x y z
N MET A 1 51.94 33.43 -3.50
CA MET A 1 51.02 32.83 -4.47
C MET A 1 50.63 31.41 -4.16
N LYS A 2 51.55 30.55 -3.72
CA LYS A 2 51.23 29.16 -3.38
C LYS A 2 50.21 29.00 -2.22
N LYS A 3 50.19 29.88 -1.25
CA LYS A 3 49.27 29.85 -0.11
C LYS A 3 47.82 30.16 -0.52
N ARG A 4 47.57 31.01 -1.51
CA ARG A 4 46.25 31.36 -2.00
C ARG A 4 45.60 30.21 -2.77
N ILE A 5 46.37 29.50 -3.57
CA ILE A 5 45.91 28.34 -4.34
C ILE A 5 45.47 27.20 -3.40
N ARG A 6 46.23 26.96 -2.31
CA ARG A 6 45.88 25.95 -1.31
C ARG A 6 44.57 26.26 -0.57
N SER A 7 44.33 27.52 -0.25
CA SER A 7 43.11 27.96 0.41
C SER A 7 41.89 27.81 -0.50
N ILE A 8 42.01 28.12 -1.77
CA ILE A 8 40.95 27.95 -2.75
C ILE A 8 40.64 26.48 -2.98
N LEU A 9 41.67 25.63 -3.07
CA LEU A 9 41.48 24.17 -3.21
C LEU A 9 40.78 23.56 -1.97
N LEU A 10 41.13 23.99 -0.78
CA LEU A 10 40.50 23.55 0.45
C LEU A 10 39.02 23.97 0.50
N LEU A 11 38.72 25.19 0.09
CA LEU A 11 37.34 25.68 0.04
C LEU A 11 36.49 24.91 -0.97
N CYS A 12 37.05 24.61 -2.16
CA CYS A 12 36.37 23.79 -3.16
C CYS A 12 36.12 22.36 -2.67
N CYS A 13 37.06 21.76 -1.96
CA CYS A 13 36.89 20.43 -1.38
C CYS A 13 35.82 20.40 -0.29
N MET A 14 35.72 21.42 0.53
CA MET A 14 34.67 21.52 1.54
C MET A 14 33.27 21.68 0.91
N VAL A 15 33.14 22.47 -0.12
CA VAL A 15 31.89 22.67 -0.84
C VAL A 15 31.48 21.36 -1.54
N LEU A 16 32.40 20.64 -2.12
CA LEU A 16 32.14 19.35 -2.78
C LEU A 16 31.73 18.25 -1.79
N THR A 17 32.26 18.27 -0.56
CA THR A 17 31.85 17.30 0.46
C THR A 17 30.48 17.60 1.08
N LEU A 18 30.08 18.85 1.12
CA LEU A 18 28.77 19.25 1.64
C LEU A 18 27.63 18.95 0.63
N LEU A 19 27.88 19.13 -0.66
CA LEU A 19 26.89 18.89 -1.70
C LEU A 19 26.40 17.44 -1.79
N PRO A 20 27.25 16.40 -1.76
CA PRO A 20 26.78 15.02 -1.76
C PRO A 20 25.95 14.67 -0.51
N THR A 21 26.28 15.21 0.64
CA THR A 21 25.54 14.96 1.87
C THR A 21 24.14 15.59 1.80
N ALA A 22 24.02 16.79 1.28
CA ALA A 22 22.72 17.44 1.08
C ALA A 22 21.88 16.70 0.02
N ALA A 23 22.49 16.21 -1.05
CA ALA A 23 21.81 15.42 -2.07
C ALA A 23 21.33 14.08 -1.52
N PHE A 24 22.09 13.45 -0.62
CA PHE A 24 21.66 12.22 0.07
C PHE A 24 20.47 12.46 0.99
N ALA A 25 20.48 13.54 1.76
CA ALA A 25 19.36 13.88 2.63
C ALA A 25 18.09 14.22 1.84
N ALA A 26 18.22 14.85 0.66
CA ALA A 26 17.10 15.14 -0.23
C ALA A 26 16.57 13.90 -0.95
N ASN A 27 17.39 12.87 -1.11
CA ASN A 27 17.02 11.61 -1.73
C ASN A 27 16.57 10.55 -0.73
N GLU A 28 16.74 10.78 0.55
CA GLU A 28 16.01 9.96 1.52
C GLU A 28 14.54 10.10 1.21
N LEU A 29 13.93 8.97 0.85
CA LEU A 29 12.52 8.88 0.53
C LEU A 29 11.75 9.68 1.56
N PRO A 30 11.06 10.77 1.16
CA PRO A 30 10.14 11.42 2.06
C PRO A 30 9.20 10.33 2.57
N ASP A 31 8.91 10.34 3.86
CA ASP A 31 7.88 9.50 4.42
C ASP A 31 6.65 9.64 3.55
N VAL A 32 6.43 8.67 2.67
CA VAL A 32 5.22 8.60 1.88
C VAL A 32 4.11 8.29 2.87
N LYS A 33 3.57 9.32 3.47
CA LYS A 33 2.36 9.17 4.23
C LYS A 33 1.27 8.78 3.26
N LEU A 34 0.81 7.55 3.40
CA LEU A 34 -0.35 7.08 2.69
C LEU A 34 -1.51 8.04 2.99
N SER A 35 -1.96 8.76 1.98
CA SER A 35 -3.11 9.64 2.10
C SER A 35 -4.37 8.79 2.13
N VAL A 36 -4.94 8.60 3.31
CA VAL A 36 -6.22 7.92 3.45
C VAL A 36 -7.32 8.92 3.14
N PRO A 37 -8.24 8.63 2.19
CA PRO A 37 -9.35 9.53 1.91
C PRO A 37 -10.23 9.75 3.14
N ALA A 38 -10.81 10.94 3.25
CA ALA A 38 -11.74 11.25 4.34
C ALA A 38 -13.04 10.44 4.24
N THR A 39 -13.42 10.06 3.03
CA THR A 39 -14.64 9.29 2.75
C THR A 39 -14.36 8.19 1.74
N PHE A 40 -15.08 7.09 1.85
CA PHE A 40 -15.03 5.98 0.92
C PHE A 40 -16.36 5.85 0.20
N ASP A 41 -16.34 5.40 -1.04
CA ASP A 41 -17.58 5.14 -1.79
C ASP A 41 -18.38 4.00 -1.18
N LYS A 42 -17.67 2.97 -0.71
CA LYS A 42 -18.27 1.83 -0.01
C LYS A 42 -17.42 1.38 1.16
N THR A 43 -18.08 0.96 2.23
CA THR A 43 -17.45 0.33 3.39
C THR A 43 -18.02 -1.07 3.56
N VAL A 44 -17.14 -2.06 3.63
CA VAL A 44 -17.51 -3.46 3.80
C VAL A 44 -16.92 -4.00 5.10
N ASP A 45 -17.76 -4.61 5.92
CA ASP A 45 -17.35 -5.33 7.12
C ASP A 45 -17.37 -6.83 6.80
N LEU A 46 -16.20 -7.44 6.74
CA LEU A 46 -16.07 -8.86 6.41
C LEU A 46 -16.70 -9.78 7.47
N THR A 47 -16.85 -9.32 8.69
CA THR A 47 -17.51 -10.12 9.74
C THR A 47 -19.00 -10.32 9.48
N LYS A 48 -19.58 -9.45 8.66
CA LYS A 48 -20.99 -9.51 8.25
C LYS A 48 -21.17 -10.04 6.83
N GLN A 49 -20.06 -10.29 6.12
CA GLN A 49 -20.09 -10.80 4.76
C GLN A 49 -20.29 -12.31 4.78
N ASN A 50 -21.32 -12.77 4.13
CA ASN A 50 -21.61 -14.19 3.97
C ASN A 50 -21.34 -14.63 2.55
N GLY A 51 -20.15 -15.15 2.32
CA GLY A 51 -19.70 -15.60 1.02
C GLY A 51 -18.63 -14.70 0.41
N GLU A 52 -18.30 -14.98 -0.82
CA GLU A 52 -17.27 -14.27 -1.58
C GLU A 52 -17.65 -12.79 -1.76
N LEU A 53 -16.70 -11.90 -1.51
CA LEU A 53 -16.88 -10.48 -1.80
C LEU A 53 -16.52 -10.20 -3.25
N LYS A 54 -17.51 -9.77 -4.02
CA LYS A 54 -17.32 -9.43 -5.44
C LYS A 54 -17.29 -7.91 -5.62
N ILE A 55 -16.27 -7.42 -6.29
CA ILE A 55 -16.10 -6.01 -6.64
C ILE A 55 -16.08 -5.91 -8.17
N LYS A 56 -17.01 -5.14 -8.73
CA LYS A 56 -17.23 -5.03 -10.18
C LYS A 56 -17.18 -3.61 -10.70
N ASP A 57 -16.62 -2.70 -9.95
CA ASP A 57 -16.53 -1.28 -10.31
C ASP A 57 -15.15 -0.71 -10.00
N SER A 58 -14.95 0.58 -10.26
CA SER A 58 -13.70 1.29 -10.00
C SER A 58 -13.80 2.25 -8.82
N LYS A 59 -14.65 1.96 -7.85
CA LYS A 59 -14.88 2.80 -6.67
C LYS A 59 -13.79 2.62 -5.62
N THR A 60 -13.82 3.47 -4.62
CA THR A 60 -12.93 3.42 -3.46
C THR A 60 -13.64 2.69 -2.32
N TYR A 61 -13.02 1.62 -1.88
CA TYR A 61 -13.55 0.72 -0.84
C TYR A 61 -12.74 0.81 0.44
N LEU A 62 -13.42 0.81 1.56
CA LEU A 62 -12.84 0.48 2.85
C LEU A 62 -13.35 -0.89 3.27
N ILE A 63 -12.43 -1.84 3.41
CA ILE A 63 -12.76 -3.20 3.85
C ILE A 63 -12.17 -3.40 5.23
N LYS A 64 -13.05 -3.74 6.17
CA LYS A 64 -12.71 -3.96 7.58
C LYS A 64 -12.79 -5.44 7.93
N GLY A 65 -11.79 -5.90 8.67
CA GLY A 65 -11.80 -7.22 9.28
C GLY A 65 -12.31 -7.18 10.72
N SER A 66 -12.12 -8.29 11.42
CA SER A 66 -12.46 -8.39 12.84
C SER A 66 -11.38 -7.77 13.72
N ALA A 67 -11.76 -7.23 14.86
CA ALA A 67 -10.84 -6.87 15.93
C ALA A 67 -10.18 -8.09 16.58
N ASP A 68 -10.78 -9.27 16.46
CA ASP A 68 -10.23 -10.53 16.95
C ASP A 68 -9.07 -10.98 16.06
N PRO A 69 -7.82 -11.07 16.57
CA PRO A 69 -6.67 -11.47 15.77
C PRO A 69 -6.72 -12.91 15.29
N ASN A 70 -7.58 -13.74 15.86
CA ASN A 70 -7.74 -15.15 15.49
C ASN A 70 -8.86 -15.39 14.48
N TRP A 71 -9.61 -14.34 14.12
CA TRP A 71 -10.67 -14.46 13.14
C TRP A 71 -10.14 -14.22 11.73
N TYR A 72 -10.49 -15.11 10.83
CA TYR A 72 -10.15 -15.00 9.41
C TYR A 72 -11.40 -15.08 8.57
N PHE A 73 -11.49 -14.22 7.57
CA PHE A 73 -12.49 -14.33 6.53
C PHE A 73 -12.21 -15.59 5.69
N GLN A 74 -13.16 -16.48 5.61
CA GLN A 74 -12.99 -17.81 5.00
C GLN A 74 -13.30 -17.85 3.51
N TYR A 75 -13.60 -16.72 2.93
CA TYR A 75 -13.86 -16.59 1.52
C TYR A 75 -12.77 -15.75 0.88
N ARG A 76 -12.95 -15.40 -0.37
CA ARG A 76 -12.00 -14.53 -1.07
C ARG A 76 -12.65 -13.22 -1.48
N ILE A 77 -11.81 -12.25 -1.83
CA ILE A 77 -12.24 -11.02 -2.51
C ILE A 77 -11.97 -11.22 -3.99
N LYS A 78 -13.02 -11.14 -4.79
CA LYS A 78 -12.93 -11.28 -6.24
C LYS A 78 -13.18 -9.94 -6.91
N ILE A 79 -12.23 -9.50 -7.71
CA ILE A 79 -12.31 -8.25 -8.45
C ILE A 79 -12.48 -8.61 -9.92
N ASP A 80 -13.60 -8.21 -10.47
CA ASP A 80 -14.04 -8.60 -11.82
C ASP A 80 -14.26 -7.37 -12.69
N GLY A 81 -13.96 -7.53 -13.96
CA GLY A 81 -14.28 -6.56 -14.98
C GLY A 81 -13.07 -5.91 -15.62
N LYS A 82 -13.00 -6.06 -16.93
CA LYS A 82 -12.01 -5.37 -17.76
C LYS A 82 -12.18 -3.86 -17.62
N ASN A 83 -11.07 -3.15 -17.49
CA ASN A 83 -11.00 -1.70 -17.31
C ASN A 83 -11.47 -1.19 -15.92
N ASN A 84 -11.82 -2.06 -15.00
CA ASN A 84 -12.08 -1.66 -13.62
C ASN A 84 -10.77 -1.67 -12.82
N THR A 85 -10.56 -0.59 -12.06
CA THR A 85 -9.41 -0.45 -11.16
C THR A 85 -9.89 0.15 -9.85
N PRO A 86 -10.52 -0.65 -8.97
CA PRO A 86 -10.93 -0.15 -7.67
C PRO A 86 -9.72 0.16 -6.79
N HIS A 87 -9.90 1.13 -5.91
CA HIS A 87 -8.96 1.45 -4.85
C HIS A 87 -9.47 0.83 -3.56
N ILE A 88 -8.73 -0.12 -3.01
CA ILE A 88 -9.19 -0.94 -1.90
C ILE A 88 -8.29 -0.71 -0.69
N PHE A 89 -8.85 -0.13 0.35
CA PHE A 89 -8.20 0.08 1.63
C PHE A 89 -8.57 -1.07 2.56
N LEU A 90 -7.56 -1.82 3.00
CA LEU A 90 -7.71 -2.98 3.87
C LEU A 90 -7.31 -2.59 5.29
N ASP A 91 -8.25 -2.59 6.19
CA ASP A 91 -8.05 -2.23 7.60
C ASP A 91 -8.22 -3.46 8.50
N GLY A 92 -7.10 -3.99 8.96
CA GLY A 92 -7.09 -5.17 9.82
C GLY A 92 -7.72 -6.40 9.17
N VAL A 93 -7.54 -6.57 7.88
CA VAL A 93 -8.16 -7.65 7.10
C VAL A 93 -7.30 -8.89 7.14
N ARG A 94 -7.85 -9.98 7.66
CA ARG A 94 -7.23 -11.30 7.63
C ARG A 94 -8.09 -12.24 6.83
N ILE A 95 -7.52 -12.82 5.78
CA ILE A 95 -8.22 -13.72 4.88
C ILE A 95 -7.49 -15.06 4.83
N GLN A 96 -8.22 -16.12 5.09
CA GLN A 96 -7.79 -17.50 4.80
C GLN A 96 -8.58 -17.97 3.59
N ALA A 97 -7.95 -17.98 2.43
CA ALA A 97 -8.64 -18.34 1.19
C ALA A 97 -9.13 -19.79 1.21
N PRO A 98 -10.22 -20.10 0.50
CA PRO A 98 -10.62 -21.48 0.25
C PRO A 98 -9.54 -22.28 -0.48
N LYS A 99 -9.64 -23.59 -0.42
CA LYS A 99 -8.60 -24.52 -0.88
C LYS A 99 -8.05 -24.31 -2.30
N ASP A 100 -8.77 -23.62 -3.16
CA ASP A 100 -8.47 -23.62 -4.59
C ASP A 100 -8.10 -22.24 -5.14
N GLY A 101 -7.50 -21.37 -4.34
CA GLY A 101 -7.13 -20.10 -4.94
C GLY A 101 -6.57 -19.05 -4.00
N PRO A 102 -6.37 -17.85 -4.51
CA PRO A 102 -5.82 -16.72 -3.77
C PRO A 102 -6.83 -16.08 -2.84
N ALA A 103 -6.33 -15.33 -1.85
CA ALA A 103 -7.16 -14.51 -0.97
C ALA A 103 -7.84 -13.37 -1.74
N ILE A 104 -7.15 -12.80 -2.70
CA ILE A 104 -7.67 -11.78 -3.62
C ILE A 104 -7.44 -12.26 -5.04
N GLU A 105 -8.51 -12.34 -5.82
CA GLU A 105 -8.46 -12.81 -7.19
C GLU A 105 -8.86 -11.68 -8.15
N LEU A 106 -8.04 -11.44 -9.15
CA LEU A 106 -8.34 -10.56 -10.26
C LEU A 106 -8.86 -11.40 -11.42
N TYR A 107 -10.03 -11.07 -11.89
CA TYR A 107 -10.72 -11.85 -12.92
C TYR A 107 -11.15 -10.96 -14.09
N GLY A 108 -11.14 -11.53 -15.29
CA GLY A 108 -11.63 -10.83 -16.48
C GLY A 108 -10.79 -9.62 -16.90
N GLY A 109 -9.51 -9.60 -16.58
CA GLY A 109 -8.62 -8.49 -16.93
C GLY A 109 -8.71 -7.29 -15.99
N ALA A 110 -9.26 -7.47 -14.80
CA ALA A 110 -9.35 -6.44 -13.78
C ALA A 110 -7.97 -6.08 -13.20
N SER A 111 -7.88 -4.88 -12.68
CA SER A 111 -6.73 -4.39 -11.88
C SER A 111 -7.25 -3.87 -10.56
N ALA A 112 -6.37 -3.72 -9.58
CA ALA A 112 -6.73 -3.12 -8.31
C ALA A 112 -5.54 -2.43 -7.68
N CYS A 113 -5.80 -1.35 -6.95
CA CYS A 113 -4.84 -0.74 -6.05
C CYS A 113 -5.20 -1.14 -4.63
N LEU A 114 -4.28 -1.81 -3.95
CA LEU A 114 -4.46 -2.28 -2.57
C LEU A 114 -3.65 -1.42 -1.62
N TYR A 115 -4.29 -0.95 -0.58
CA TYR A 115 -3.68 -0.12 0.47
C TYR A 115 -3.91 -0.80 1.82
N PHE A 116 -2.83 -1.13 2.50
CA PHE A 116 -2.91 -1.70 3.84
C PHE A 116 -2.84 -0.57 4.86
N ILE A 117 -3.91 -0.40 5.62
CA ILE A 117 -4.01 0.60 6.68
C ILE A 117 -4.36 -0.09 7.99
N GLY A 118 -4.15 0.63 9.10
CA GLY A 118 -4.40 0.04 10.42
C GLY A 118 -3.39 -1.05 10.78
N ASN A 119 -3.81 -2.02 11.59
CA ASN A 119 -2.96 -3.06 12.12
C ASN A 119 -3.21 -4.40 11.43
N ASP A 120 -2.10 -5.12 11.17
CA ASP A 120 -2.04 -6.56 10.95
C ASP A 120 -3.05 -7.15 9.96
N SER A 121 -2.99 -6.72 8.71
CA SER A 121 -3.67 -7.44 7.63
C SER A 121 -2.83 -8.65 7.20
N GLU A 122 -3.49 -9.75 6.93
CA GLU A 122 -2.85 -10.99 6.48
C GLU A 122 -3.69 -11.65 5.39
N LEU A 123 -3.05 -11.97 4.29
CA LEU A 123 -3.68 -12.63 3.15
C LEU A 123 -3.01 -13.98 2.95
N ILE A 124 -3.75 -15.05 3.22
CA ILE A 124 -3.26 -16.42 3.09
C ILE A 124 -3.98 -17.08 1.92
N GLY A 125 -3.21 -17.41 0.89
CA GLY A 125 -3.67 -18.23 -0.22
C GLY A 125 -3.68 -19.72 0.13
N ALA A 126 -4.36 -20.47 -0.67
CA ALA A 126 -4.36 -21.91 -0.54
C ALA A 126 -3.13 -22.54 -1.19
#